data_b5e9532bdfc3f8e367b69699efa3ef83
#
_entry.id   b5e9532bdfc3f8e367b69699efa3ef83
#
_cell.length_a   1.000
_cell.length_b   1.000
_cell.length_c   1.000
_cell.angle_alpha   90.00
_cell.angle_beta   90.00
_cell.angle_gamma   90.00
#
_symmetry.space_group_name_H-M   'P 1'
#
loop_
_entity.id
_entity.type
_entity.pdbx_description
1 polymer ?
#
loop_
_entity_poly.entity_id
_entity_poly.type
_entity_poly.pdbx_seq_one_letter_code
_entity_poly.pdbx_strand_id
1 'polypeptide(L)'
;MIFKEILEINGLNVTNMKKQFFATIIGLSITLNGLAYLGPNDKKGGGDETPKGANCSPATAKLTMEFNDVSAFIEQGGSMLQNRQEGTPAYEVPKGSNLFAIYAGALWMGGTDVNGQLKLAALRYRSGNDFWAGPLTVNPGTGDYNPLYPVGDGVRRDFGEANIDPDQCQAYDKFYTIRKAEVVAFNIWFECNAGIATEGCDDIEAPSNDVLKRIYGWPAHGDVSRGQDYFLAPYYDRDEDGNYNPDNGDHPWYDDILGRDDVLCQVDRRVTLYGDETHWWVFNDKGNIHTETTGDPIGMEIRAQAFSFATNDEVNLMTFYNYELINRGTQTLYDTYFSQYLDCDIGNYSDDYVGCDVSRGLGYTYNGDLVDQSDGGTNGYGENPPAIGCDFFEGPYQDADGLDNPGPYLDSITNEMVIPEISDAINNNGIVYNGIGTGYSDDLIDNE
;
A
#
# COMPACT_ATOMS: atom_id res chain seq x y z
N MET A 1 17.08 -3.98 28.28
CA MET A 1 17.08 -4.61 29.62
C MET A 1 17.62 -6.04 29.59
N ILE A 2 17.41 -6.81 28.58
CA ILE A 2 17.85 -8.22 28.41
C ILE A 2 19.38 -8.36 28.28
N PHE A 3 20.10 -7.36 27.79
CA PHE A 3 21.55 -7.39 27.64
C PHE A 3 22.34 -7.18 28.97
N LYS A 4 21.67 -6.76 30.04
CA LYS A 4 22.34 -6.51 31.34
C LYS A 4 22.42 -7.77 32.20
N GLU A 5 21.46 -8.67 32.08
CA GLU A 5 21.44 -9.90 32.88
C GLU A 5 22.37 -11.01 32.38
N ILE A 6 22.72 -11.02 31.07
CA ILE A 6 23.63 -12.03 30.52
C ILE A 6 25.09 -11.78 30.88
N LEU A 7 25.46 -10.55 31.25
CA LEU A 7 26.83 -10.17 31.58
C LEU A 7 27.20 -10.35 33.07
N GLU A 8 26.24 -10.50 33.97
CA GLU A 8 26.50 -10.71 35.39
C GLU A 8 26.84 -12.17 35.79
N ILE A 9 26.56 -13.13 34.90
CA ILE A 9 26.78 -14.56 35.17
C ILE A 9 28.24 -15.00 35.02
N ASN A 10 29.11 -14.19 34.40
CA ASN A 10 30.49 -14.58 34.11
C ASN A 10 31.61 -13.80 34.84
N GLY A 11 31.33 -13.03 35.86
CA GLY A 11 32.35 -12.46 36.80
C GLY A 11 33.42 -11.55 36.16
N LEU A 12 33.15 -10.91 35.02
CA LEU A 12 34.07 -10.05 34.29
C LEU A 12 33.86 -8.56 34.61
N ASN A 13 34.91 -7.88 34.98
CA ASN A 13 34.92 -6.50 35.49
C ASN A 13 34.64 -5.50 34.36
N VAL A 14 33.46 -4.88 34.36
CA VAL A 14 32.80 -4.10 33.29
C VAL A 14 33.54 -2.78 32.93
N THR A 15 34.45 -2.30 33.79
CA THR A 15 35.08 -0.97 33.61
C THR A 15 36.20 -0.93 32.56
N ASN A 16 36.87 -2.05 32.32
CA ASN A 16 37.95 -2.09 31.32
C ASN A 16 37.46 -2.51 29.92
N MET A 17 36.33 -3.19 29.83
CA MET A 17 35.74 -3.59 28.54
C MET A 17 35.09 -2.43 27.77
N LYS A 18 34.56 -1.42 28.45
CA LYS A 18 33.93 -0.27 27.78
C LYS A 18 34.88 0.52 26.87
N LYS A 19 36.16 0.62 27.25
CA LYS A 19 37.16 1.34 26.43
C LYS A 19 37.62 0.55 25.22
N GLN A 20 37.73 -0.76 25.34
CA GLN A 20 38.10 -1.60 24.19
C GLN A 20 36.95 -1.83 23.23
N PHE A 21 35.72 -1.95 23.72
CA PHE A 21 34.54 -2.10 22.88
C PHE A 21 34.24 -0.82 22.06
N PHE A 22 34.42 0.36 22.65
CA PHE A 22 34.29 1.63 21.94
C PHE A 22 35.38 1.84 20.88
N ALA A 23 36.62 1.43 21.16
CA ALA A 23 37.71 1.52 20.18
C ALA A 23 37.54 0.53 19.02
N THR A 24 36.94 -0.64 19.26
CA THR A 24 36.67 -1.63 18.24
C THR A 24 35.48 -1.25 17.37
N ILE A 25 34.44 -0.64 17.92
CA ILE A 25 33.29 -0.12 17.16
C ILE A 25 33.71 1.09 16.32
N ILE A 26 34.53 1.99 16.84
CA ILE A 26 35.03 3.13 16.07
C ILE A 26 36.04 2.67 14.99
N GLY A 27 36.83 1.65 15.25
CA GLY A 27 37.71 1.03 14.26
C GLY A 27 36.94 0.29 13.14
N LEU A 28 35.83 -0.37 13.47
CA LEU A 28 34.96 -1.04 12.49
C LEU A 28 34.11 -0.06 11.65
N SER A 29 33.67 1.05 12.26
CA SER A 29 32.91 2.05 11.53
C SER A 29 33.71 2.87 10.52
N ILE A 30 35.04 2.88 10.64
CA ILE A 30 35.92 3.56 9.68
C ILE A 30 36.34 2.61 8.53
N THR A 31 36.25 1.30 8.72
CA THR A 31 36.60 0.30 7.67
C THR A 31 35.40 -0.22 6.89
N LEU A 32 34.17 0.11 7.27
CA LEU A 32 32.95 -0.29 6.56
C LEU A 32 32.52 0.67 5.43
N ASN A 33 33.28 1.72 5.16
CA ASN A 33 33.03 2.64 4.06
C ASN A 33 33.69 2.17 2.73
N GLY A 34 33.74 0.88 2.44
CA GLY A 34 34.42 0.49 1.23
C GLY A 34 34.31 -0.96 0.75
N LEU A 35 33.36 -1.72 1.26
CA LEU A 35 33.08 -3.05 0.71
C LEU A 35 31.63 -3.10 0.24
N ALA A 36 31.37 -2.51 -0.93
CA ALA A 36 30.32 -3.05 -1.78
C ALA A 36 30.75 -4.51 -2.05
N TYR A 37 29.94 -5.47 -1.61
CA TYR A 37 30.13 -6.87 -1.95
C TYR A 37 29.97 -7.01 -3.47
N LEU A 38 31.09 -7.17 -4.17
CA LEU A 38 31.09 -7.58 -5.57
C LEU A 38 30.89 -9.09 -5.55
N GLY A 39 29.72 -9.55 -6.01
CA GLY A 39 29.42 -10.98 -6.16
C GLY A 39 30.47 -11.69 -7.03
N PRO A 40 30.61 -13.02 -6.88
CA PRO A 40 31.70 -13.78 -7.54
C PRO A 40 31.62 -13.85 -9.08
N ASN A 41 30.66 -13.20 -9.71
CA ASN A 41 30.45 -13.23 -11.16
C ASN A 41 30.55 -11.86 -11.85
N ASP A 42 31.07 -10.82 -11.21
CA ASP A 42 31.39 -9.58 -11.92
C ASP A 42 32.56 -9.82 -12.88
N LYS A 43 32.25 -10.38 -14.05
CA LYS A 43 33.15 -10.34 -15.20
C LYS A 43 33.35 -8.87 -15.53
N LYS A 44 34.58 -8.39 -15.39
CA LYS A 44 35.05 -7.16 -16.02
C LYS A 44 34.91 -7.30 -17.54
N GLY A 45 33.69 -7.07 -18.02
CA GLY A 45 33.34 -6.80 -19.40
C GLY A 45 33.02 -5.31 -19.49
N GLY A 46 33.90 -4.57 -20.17
CA GLY A 46 33.72 -3.13 -20.32
C GLY A 46 32.43 -2.79 -21.03
N GLY A 47 31.60 -2.10 -20.31
CA GLY A 47 30.40 -1.39 -20.71
C GLY A 47 29.94 -0.67 -19.46
N ASP A 48 29.89 0.64 -19.51
CA ASP A 48 29.31 1.51 -18.51
C ASP A 48 27.80 1.24 -18.47
N GLU A 49 27.37 0.12 -17.88
CA GLU A 49 25.98 -0.10 -17.52
C GLU A 49 25.78 0.45 -16.11
N THR A 50 25.68 1.76 -16.01
CA THR A 50 24.98 2.40 -14.90
C THR A 50 23.60 1.76 -14.82
N PRO A 51 23.09 1.38 -13.64
CA PRO A 51 21.73 0.93 -13.47
C PRO A 51 20.80 1.98 -14.08
N LYS A 52 20.21 1.68 -15.21
CA LYS A 52 19.27 2.59 -15.87
C LYS A 52 17.96 2.47 -15.13
N GLY A 53 17.75 3.33 -14.12
CA GLY A 53 16.41 3.61 -13.66
C GLY A 53 15.57 4.11 -14.84
N ALA A 54 14.27 3.98 -14.77
CA ALA A 54 13.35 4.45 -15.82
C ALA A 54 13.38 5.97 -16.01
N ASN A 55 14.15 6.71 -15.21
CA ASN A 55 14.29 8.17 -15.20
C ASN A 55 13.00 8.93 -14.87
N CYS A 56 12.08 8.32 -14.14
CA CYS A 56 10.93 9.02 -13.60
C CYS A 56 11.37 10.13 -12.65
N SER A 57 10.72 11.27 -12.72
CA SER A 57 10.86 12.33 -11.73
C SER A 57 10.13 11.92 -10.44
N PRO A 58 10.56 12.40 -9.28
CA PRO A 58 9.78 12.25 -8.06
C PRO A 58 8.35 12.77 -8.24
N ALA A 59 7.38 12.10 -7.62
CA ALA A 59 5.98 12.50 -7.65
C ALA A 59 5.79 13.89 -7.01
N THR A 60 4.84 14.64 -7.51
CA THR A 60 4.54 16.00 -7.05
C THR A 60 3.12 16.18 -6.53
N ALA A 61 2.22 15.25 -6.86
CA ALA A 61 0.84 15.32 -6.41
C ALA A 61 0.74 15.09 -4.90
N LYS A 62 -0.10 15.90 -4.29
CA LYS A 62 -0.33 15.97 -2.84
C LYS A 62 -1.81 16.01 -2.56
N LEU A 63 -2.19 15.42 -1.44
CA LEU A 63 -3.57 15.35 -0.99
C LEU A 63 -3.60 15.58 0.52
N THR A 64 -4.63 16.26 1.00
CA THR A 64 -4.98 16.29 2.42
C THR A 64 -6.36 15.67 2.58
N MET A 65 -6.45 14.61 3.38
CA MET A 65 -7.71 14.02 3.81
C MET A 65 -8.29 14.90 4.91
N GLU A 66 -9.53 15.36 4.75
CA GLU A 66 -10.18 16.27 5.70
C GLU A 66 -11.68 15.97 5.85
N PHE A 67 -12.10 14.77 5.48
CA PHE A 67 -13.51 14.40 5.46
C PHE A 67 -14.10 14.24 6.86
N ASN A 68 -13.30 13.79 7.82
CA ASN A 68 -13.65 13.67 9.23
C ASN A 68 -12.91 14.71 10.11
N ASP A 69 -12.74 14.46 11.40
CA ASP A 69 -12.05 15.36 12.33
C ASP A 69 -10.51 15.21 12.35
N VAL A 70 -9.96 14.57 11.32
CA VAL A 70 -8.53 14.47 11.09
C VAL A 70 -8.15 15.25 9.83
N SER A 71 -6.97 15.89 9.85
CA SER A 71 -6.32 16.39 8.64
C SER A 71 -5.05 15.59 8.42
N ALA A 72 -5.03 14.74 7.38
CA ALA A 72 -3.94 13.82 7.10
C ALA A 72 -3.38 14.04 5.69
N PHE A 73 -2.11 14.44 5.60
CA PHE A 73 -1.44 14.75 4.34
C PHE A 73 -0.79 13.52 3.72
N ILE A 74 -0.91 13.36 2.40
CA ILE A 74 -0.35 12.25 1.64
C ILE A 74 0.33 12.78 0.39
N GLU A 75 1.51 12.25 0.07
CA GLU A 75 2.19 12.46 -1.21
C GLU A 75 2.07 11.22 -2.09
N GLN A 76 1.84 11.38 -3.37
CA GLN A 76 1.64 10.31 -4.34
C GLN A 76 2.83 9.32 -4.40
N GLY A 77 4.04 9.77 -4.09
CA GLY A 77 5.25 8.94 -4.02
C GLY A 77 5.42 8.12 -2.74
N GLY A 78 4.33 7.79 -2.00
CA GLY A 78 4.33 6.88 -0.87
C GLY A 78 4.72 7.48 0.49
N SER A 79 5.06 8.76 0.56
CA SER A 79 5.20 9.49 1.82
C SER A 79 3.83 9.92 2.33
N MET A 80 3.64 9.84 3.63
CA MET A 80 2.38 10.21 4.27
C MET A 80 2.63 10.92 5.59
N LEU A 81 1.64 11.70 6.02
CA LEU A 81 1.57 12.34 7.34
C LEU A 81 2.66 13.40 7.59
N GLN A 82 3.44 13.74 6.57
CA GLN A 82 4.47 14.77 6.60
C GLN A 82 4.42 15.63 5.34
N ASN A 83 4.55 16.93 5.47
CA ASN A 83 4.89 17.79 4.35
C ASN A 83 6.42 17.78 4.16
N ARG A 84 6.92 16.91 3.29
CA ARG A 84 8.36 16.70 3.07
C ARG A 84 9.06 17.95 2.55
N GLN A 85 8.38 18.77 1.78
CA GLN A 85 8.95 20.00 1.23
C GLN A 85 9.28 21.01 2.34
N GLU A 86 8.40 21.14 3.32
CA GLU A 86 8.57 22.05 4.45
C GLU A 86 9.29 21.37 5.62
N GLY A 87 9.15 20.05 5.72
CA GLY A 87 9.67 19.21 6.82
C GLY A 87 8.90 19.43 8.09
N THR A 88 7.60 19.47 7.99
CA THR A 88 6.67 19.66 9.10
C THR A 88 5.76 18.45 9.23
N PRO A 89 5.31 18.11 10.46
CA PRO A 89 4.26 17.13 10.67
C PRO A 89 3.00 17.57 9.95
N ALA A 90 2.18 16.60 9.54
CA ALA A 90 0.96 16.88 8.81
C ALA A 90 -0.15 15.83 9.06
N TYR A 91 -0.19 15.29 10.27
CA TYR A 91 -1.32 14.52 10.79
C TYR A 91 -1.90 15.28 11.99
N GLU A 92 -2.87 16.12 11.72
CA GLU A 92 -3.47 17.03 12.67
C GLU A 92 -4.74 16.42 13.26
N VAL A 93 -4.81 16.35 14.57
CA VAL A 93 -5.96 15.81 15.33
C VAL A 93 -6.15 16.61 16.61
N PRO A 94 -7.34 17.21 16.83
CA PRO A 94 -8.44 17.40 15.89
C PRO A 94 -8.08 18.36 14.74
N LYS A 95 -8.72 18.19 13.61
CA LYS A 95 -8.56 19.07 12.45
C LYS A 95 -8.78 20.53 12.79
N GLY A 96 -7.86 21.42 12.39
CA GLY A 96 -7.92 22.87 12.64
C GLY A 96 -7.39 23.30 14.03
N SER A 97 -6.83 22.36 14.80
CA SER A 97 -6.25 22.65 16.13
C SER A 97 -4.81 23.12 16.09
N ASN A 98 -4.07 22.86 15.00
CA ASN A 98 -2.63 23.00 14.91
C ASN A 98 -1.88 22.13 15.95
N LEU A 99 -2.46 20.96 16.27
CA LEU A 99 -1.89 19.92 17.10
C LEU A 99 -1.67 18.68 16.24
N PHE A 100 -0.46 18.15 16.25
CA PHE A 100 -0.07 17.03 15.43
C PHE A 100 0.25 15.81 16.30
N ALA A 101 -0.09 14.63 15.83
CA ALA A 101 0.12 13.39 16.55
C ALA A 101 1.11 12.45 15.87
N ILE A 102 1.40 12.68 14.58
CA ILE A 102 2.39 11.92 13.80
C ILE A 102 3.22 12.88 12.97
N TYR A 103 4.53 12.71 13.02
CA TYR A 103 5.48 13.50 12.25
C TYR A 103 5.63 13.00 10.81
N ALA A 104 5.75 11.69 10.62
CA ALA A 104 5.94 11.08 9.30
C ALA A 104 5.45 9.64 9.26
N GLY A 105 5.11 9.18 8.07
CA GLY A 105 4.76 7.79 7.82
C GLY A 105 5.08 7.37 6.39
N ALA A 106 5.31 6.06 6.19
CA ALA A 106 5.51 5.47 4.88
C ALA A 106 5.39 3.94 4.94
N LEU A 107 5.08 3.32 3.81
CA LEU A 107 5.23 1.89 3.63
C LEU A 107 6.72 1.55 3.46
N TRP A 108 7.19 0.54 4.19
CA TRP A 108 8.51 -0.07 3.98
C TRP A 108 8.36 -1.49 3.52
N MET A 109 9.20 -1.89 2.59
CA MET A 109 9.20 -3.24 2.07
C MET A 109 10.61 -3.69 1.69
N GLY A 110 10.91 -4.96 1.93
CA GLY A 110 12.22 -5.52 1.62
C GLY A 110 12.22 -7.03 1.67
N GLY A 111 13.18 -7.62 1.00
CA GLY A 111 13.42 -9.06 0.95
C GLY A 111 14.72 -9.36 0.24
N THR A 112 15.02 -10.63 0.02
CA THR A 112 16.20 -11.06 -0.72
C THR A 112 15.79 -11.79 -1.99
N ASP A 113 16.55 -11.60 -3.06
CA ASP A 113 16.38 -12.37 -4.29
C ASP A 113 17.01 -13.78 -4.19
N VAL A 114 16.85 -14.58 -5.24
CA VAL A 114 17.42 -15.95 -5.33
C VAL A 114 18.93 -16.03 -5.15
N ASN A 115 19.64 -14.91 -5.29
CA ASN A 115 21.09 -14.81 -5.10
C ASN A 115 21.45 -14.26 -3.72
N GLY A 116 20.47 -13.99 -2.86
CA GLY A 116 20.65 -13.37 -1.56
C GLY A 116 20.96 -11.87 -1.62
N GLN A 117 20.65 -11.18 -2.72
CA GLN A 117 20.80 -9.74 -2.83
C GLN A 117 19.61 -9.05 -2.17
N LEU A 118 19.89 -8.07 -1.34
CA LEU A 118 18.86 -7.29 -0.68
C LEU A 118 18.13 -6.40 -1.68
N LYS A 119 16.82 -6.55 -1.71
CA LYS A 119 15.87 -5.68 -2.39
C LYS A 119 15.14 -4.85 -1.34
N LEU A 120 15.11 -3.54 -1.49
CA LEU A 120 14.61 -2.66 -0.44
C LEU A 120 14.06 -1.36 -1.00
N ALA A 121 12.85 -1.00 -0.57
CA ALA A 121 12.24 0.29 -0.82
C ALA A 121 11.60 0.84 0.45
N ALA A 122 11.96 2.06 0.81
CA ALA A 122 11.45 2.73 2.00
C ALA A 122 11.53 4.26 1.86
N LEU A 123 10.78 4.95 2.67
CA LEU A 123 10.91 6.40 2.88
C LEU A 123 10.89 6.70 4.37
N ARG A 124 11.56 7.80 4.77
CA ARG A 124 11.51 8.32 6.13
C ARG A 124 11.13 9.79 6.12
N TYR A 125 12.12 10.67 5.98
CA TYR A 125 11.92 12.11 6.05
C TYR A 125 12.03 12.76 4.66
N ARG A 126 12.95 13.71 4.48
CA ARG A 126 13.04 14.55 3.29
C ARG A 126 13.97 14.05 2.19
N SER A 127 14.95 13.21 2.53
CA SER A 127 16.21 13.21 1.80
C SER A 127 16.23 12.31 0.58
N GLY A 128 15.49 11.23 0.56
CA GLY A 128 15.56 10.25 -0.50
C GLY A 128 14.23 9.99 -1.18
N ASN A 129 14.27 9.17 -2.20
CA ASN A 129 13.09 8.69 -2.91
C ASN A 129 13.32 7.30 -3.43
N ASP A 130 12.43 6.37 -3.05
CA ASP A 130 12.44 4.97 -3.51
C ASP A 130 11.13 4.59 -4.19
N PHE A 131 10.16 5.55 -4.30
CA PHE A 131 8.88 5.31 -4.93
C PHE A 131 8.53 6.37 -5.96
N TRP A 132 7.85 5.97 -7.02
CA TRP A 132 7.40 6.81 -8.13
C TRP A 132 5.96 6.49 -8.49
N ALA A 133 5.26 7.47 -9.07
CA ALA A 133 3.90 7.30 -9.52
C ALA A 133 3.78 6.30 -10.67
N GLY A 134 2.66 5.60 -10.72
CA GLY A 134 2.21 4.81 -11.84
C GLY A 134 2.35 3.30 -11.69
N PRO A 135 1.57 2.55 -12.48
CA PRO A 135 1.62 1.10 -12.54
C PRO A 135 2.82 0.62 -13.35
N LEU A 136 3.29 -0.58 -13.03
CA LEU A 136 4.34 -1.27 -13.76
C LEU A 136 3.78 -2.13 -14.91
N THR A 137 4.65 -2.53 -15.83
CA THR A 137 4.28 -3.52 -16.83
C THR A 137 4.09 -4.90 -16.21
N VAL A 138 3.07 -5.60 -16.68
CA VAL A 138 2.72 -6.95 -16.23
C VAL A 138 3.77 -7.95 -16.68
N ASN A 139 4.15 -8.85 -15.78
CA ASN A 139 4.99 -9.98 -16.09
C ASN A 139 4.15 -11.26 -16.22
N PRO A 140 4.03 -11.84 -17.40
CA PRO A 140 3.19 -13.02 -17.61
C PRO A 140 3.73 -14.29 -16.91
N GLY A 141 4.98 -14.27 -16.44
CA GLY A 141 5.55 -15.37 -15.67
C GLY A 141 5.03 -15.50 -14.24
N THR A 142 4.40 -14.47 -13.71
CA THR A 142 4.00 -14.38 -12.29
C THR A 142 2.55 -14.77 -12.00
N GLY A 143 1.84 -15.34 -12.95
CA GLY A 143 0.45 -15.73 -12.72
C GLY A 143 -0.59 -14.60 -12.83
N ASP A 144 -0.18 -13.41 -13.24
CA ASP A 144 -1.07 -12.26 -13.53
C ASP A 144 -2.03 -12.55 -14.69
N TYR A 145 -2.37 -13.80 -14.87
CA TYR A 145 -3.37 -14.20 -15.83
C TYR A 145 -4.75 -13.86 -15.29
N ASN A 146 -5.35 -12.83 -15.85
CA ASN A 146 -6.75 -12.58 -15.60
C ASN A 146 -7.59 -13.34 -16.62
N PRO A 147 -8.34 -14.35 -16.17
CA PRO A 147 -9.15 -15.17 -17.05
C PRO A 147 -10.34 -14.44 -17.68
N LEU A 148 -10.80 -13.36 -17.05
CA LEU A 148 -11.86 -12.50 -17.62
C LEU A 148 -11.32 -11.52 -18.64
N TYR A 149 -10.01 -11.46 -18.79
CA TYR A 149 -9.41 -10.70 -19.86
C TYR A 149 -9.67 -11.44 -21.16
N PRO A 150 -10.50 -10.93 -22.06
CA PRO A 150 -10.70 -11.54 -23.36
C PRO A 150 -9.46 -11.29 -24.22
N VAL A 151 -8.37 -11.98 -23.89
CA VAL A 151 -7.31 -12.16 -24.83
C VAL A 151 -7.88 -13.17 -25.83
N GLY A 152 -8.57 -12.67 -26.84
CA GLY A 152 -9.29 -13.48 -27.81
C GLY A 152 -8.44 -14.48 -28.60
N ASP A 153 -7.20 -14.70 -28.20
CA ASP A 153 -6.22 -15.60 -28.80
C ASP A 153 -5.57 -16.58 -27.81
N GLY A 154 -5.92 -16.52 -26.50
CA GLY A 154 -5.32 -17.40 -25.49
C GLY A 154 -3.81 -17.21 -25.30
N VAL A 155 -3.24 -16.13 -25.84
CA VAL A 155 -1.80 -15.87 -25.74
C VAL A 155 -1.51 -15.06 -24.50
N ARG A 156 -0.75 -15.62 -23.57
CA ARG A 156 -0.08 -14.86 -22.52
C ARG A 156 0.79 -13.80 -23.17
N ARG A 157 0.50 -12.53 -22.91
CA ARG A 157 1.35 -11.45 -23.38
C ARG A 157 2.52 -11.27 -22.45
N ASP A 158 3.70 -11.45 -23.00
CA ASP A 158 4.95 -11.28 -22.27
C ASP A 158 5.41 -9.82 -22.45
N PHE A 159 5.19 -9.01 -21.44
CA PHE A 159 5.62 -7.62 -21.43
C PHE A 159 7.00 -7.41 -20.82
N GLY A 160 7.65 -8.52 -20.42
CA GLY A 160 8.97 -8.47 -19.80
C GLY A 160 8.91 -8.08 -18.32
N GLU A 161 10.04 -7.61 -17.82
CA GLU A 161 10.15 -7.21 -16.41
C GLU A 161 9.39 -5.91 -16.13
N ALA A 162 8.92 -5.79 -14.88
CA ALA A 162 8.31 -4.61 -14.29
C ALA A 162 8.99 -3.31 -14.75
N ASN A 163 8.50 -2.67 -15.77
CA ASN A 163 9.04 -1.45 -16.34
C ASN A 163 8.01 -0.32 -16.26
N ILE A 164 8.52 0.88 -16.32
CA ILE A 164 7.73 2.10 -16.45
C ILE A 164 8.55 3.12 -17.23
N ASP A 165 7.93 4.13 -17.78
CA ASP A 165 8.60 5.26 -18.41
C ASP A 165 8.18 6.60 -17.81
N PRO A 166 8.93 7.70 -18.06
CA PRO A 166 8.63 9.00 -17.46
C PRO A 166 7.25 9.56 -17.79
N ASP A 167 6.72 9.28 -18.98
CA ASP A 167 5.40 9.77 -19.39
C ASP A 167 4.30 9.05 -18.59
N GLN A 168 4.49 7.75 -18.31
CA GLN A 168 3.58 7.00 -17.44
C GLN A 168 3.65 7.50 -16.01
N CYS A 169 4.86 7.72 -15.47
CA CYS A 169 5.02 8.30 -14.13
C CYS A 169 4.29 9.64 -14.01
N GLN A 170 4.41 10.50 -15.02
CA GLN A 170 3.72 11.79 -15.03
C GLN A 170 2.20 11.64 -15.17
N ALA A 171 1.73 10.71 -15.96
CA ALA A 171 0.29 10.50 -16.20
C ALA A 171 -0.45 10.07 -14.92
N TYR A 172 0.22 9.32 -14.04
CA TYR A 172 -0.31 8.81 -12.79
C TYR A 172 0.11 9.62 -11.55
N ASP A 173 0.83 10.74 -11.71
CA ASP A 173 1.16 11.65 -10.61
C ASP A 173 -0.08 12.45 -10.17
N LYS A 174 -1.06 11.75 -9.60
CA LYS A 174 -2.35 12.29 -9.14
C LYS A 174 -3.06 11.34 -8.20
N PHE A 175 -4.06 11.84 -7.50
CA PHE A 175 -5.00 11.07 -6.70
C PHE A 175 -6.37 11.04 -7.38
N TYR A 176 -7.09 9.94 -7.20
CA TYR A 176 -8.46 9.77 -7.63
C TYR A 176 -9.37 9.71 -6.41
N THR A 177 -10.16 10.74 -6.23
CA THR A 177 -11.03 10.90 -5.07
C THR A 177 -12.47 10.65 -5.45
N ILE A 178 -13.18 9.87 -4.65
CA ILE A 178 -14.62 9.63 -4.80
C ILE A 178 -15.26 9.47 -3.43
N ARG A 179 -16.51 9.90 -3.30
CA ARG A 179 -17.34 9.67 -2.12
C ARG A 179 -18.39 8.60 -2.41
N LYS A 180 -18.60 7.74 -1.44
CA LYS A 180 -19.64 6.71 -1.52
C LYS A 180 -21.03 7.31 -1.86
N ALA A 181 -21.40 8.42 -1.21
CA ALA A 181 -22.65 9.11 -1.48
C ALA A 181 -22.76 9.61 -2.93
N GLU A 182 -21.66 9.97 -3.58
CA GLU A 182 -21.64 10.39 -4.99
C GLU A 182 -21.92 9.21 -5.93
N VAL A 183 -21.34 8.05 -5.62
CA VAL A 183 -21.57 6.82 -6.38
C VAL A 183 -23.01 6.35 -6.21
N VAL A 184 -23.54 6.39 -5.00
CA VAL A 184 -24.97 6.10 -4.74
C VAL A 184 -25.87 7.02 -5.54
N ALA A 185 -25.61 8.33 -5.51
CA ALA A 185 -26.41 9.30 -6.26
C ALA A 185 -26.34 9.06 -7.78
N PHE A 186 -25.16 8.74 -8.30
CA PHE A 186 -24.98 8.38 -9.71
C PHE A 186 -25.78 7.13 -10.07
N ASN A 187 -25.70 6.09 -9.25
CA ASN A 187 -26.40 4.84 -9.50
C ASN A 187 -27.93 5.02 -9.53
N ILE A 188 -28.49 5.74 -8.56
CA ILE A 188 -29.92 6.07 -8.53
C ILE A 188 -30.32 6.86 -9.78
N TRP A 189 -29.57 7.91 -10.10
CA TRP A 189 -29.83 8.73 -11.29
C TRP A 189 -29.77 7.91 -12.59
N PHE A 190 -28.76 7.05 -12.73
CA PHE A 190 -28.61 6.19 -13.90
C PHE A 190 -29.80 5.23 -14.04
N GLU A 191 -30.19 4.55 -12.96
CA GLU A 191 -31.30 3.58 -12.99
C GLU A 191 -32.63 4.23 -13.33
N CYS A 192 -32.87 5.44 -12.83
CA CYS A 192 -34.07 6.21 -13.20
C CYS A 192 -34.03 6.63 -14.67
N ASN A 193 -32.91 7.14 -15.17
CA ASN A 193 -32.79 7.58 -16.55
C ASN A 193 -32.84 6.42 -17.57
N ALA A 194 -32.29 5.29 -17.21
CA ALA A 194 -32.31 4.09 -18.03
C ALA A 194 -33.65 3.34 -18.00
N GLY A 195 -34.59 3.78 -17.15
CA GLY A 195 -35.87 3.12 -16.95
C GLY A 195 -35.78 1.75 -16.26
N ILE A 196 -34.71 1.50 -15.57
CA ILE A 196 -34.49 0.30 -14.73
C ILE A 196 -35.31 0.44 -13.47
N ALA A 197 -35.17 1.57 -12.77
CA ALA A 197 -36.06 1.94 -11.67
C ALA A 197 -37.31 2.64 -12.23
N THR A 198 -38.50 2.29 -11.71
CA THR A 198 -39.79 2.85 -12.13
C THR A 198 -40.48 3.62 -11.02
N GLU A 199 -39.97 3.56 -9.81
CA GLU A 199 -40.50 4.24 -8.63
C GLU A 199 -39.42 5.12 -7.99
N GLY A 200 -39.85 6.26 -7.41
CA GLY A 200 -38.94 7.16 -6.70
C GLY A 200 -38.05 8.05 -7.60
N CYS A 201 -38.38 8.14 -8.91
CA CYS A 201 -37.53 8.86 -9.89
C CYS A 201 -38.04 10.32 -10.16
N ASP A 202 -39.16 10.73 -9.59
CA ASP A 202 -39.85 12.00 -9.95
C ASP A 202 -39.01 13.26 -9.68
N ASP A 203 -38.10 13.21 -8.68
CA ASP A 203 -37.28 14.36 -8.26
C ASP A 203 -35.77 14.06 -8.29
N ILE A 204 -35.31 13.06 -9.07
CA ILE A 204 -33.90 12.70 -9.16
C ILE A 204 -33.18 13.61 -10.12
N GLU A 205 -32.27 14.42 -9.59
CA GLU A 205 -31.40 15.28 -10.37
C GLU A 205 -30.11 14.54 -10.78
N ALA A 206 -29.56 14.93 -11.95
CA ALA A 206 -28.25 14.44 -12.39
C ALA A 206 -27.15 14.85 -11.37
N PRO A 207 -26.17 13.99 -11.12
CA PRO A 207 -25.00 14.39 -10.35
C PRO A 207 -24.31 15.62 -10.93
N SER A 208 -23.64 16.38 -10.09
CA SER A 208 -22.92 17.58 -10.55
C SER A 208 -21.85 17.23 -11.58
N ASN A 209 -21.48 18.19 -12.42
CA ASN A 209 -20.42 17.97 -13.41
C ASN A 209 -19.09 17.51 -12.81
N ASP A 210 -18.79 17.91 -11.57
CA ASP A 210 -17.55 17.52 -10.92
C ASP A 210 -17.62 16.08 -10.41
N VAL A 211 -18.78 15.61 -9.95
CA VAL A 211 -19.01 14.19 -9.65
C VAL A 211 -18.89 13.35 -10.91
N LEU A 212 -19.57 13.76 -11.98
CA LEU A 212 -19.49 13.04 -13.27
C LEU A 212 -18.04 12.97 -13.77
N LYS A 213 -17.26 14.05 -13.70
CA LYS A 213 -15.84 14.02 -14.09
C LYS A 213 -15.04 13.01 -13.26
N ARG A 214 -15.30 12.86 -11.96
CA ARG A 214 -14.64 11.87 -11.13
C ARG A 214 -15.02 10.45 -11.52
N ILE A 215 -16.29 10.19 -11.77
CA ILE A 215 -16.79 8.88 -12.20
C ILE A 215 -16.25 8.52 -13.59
N TYR A 216 -16.42 9.39 -14.59
CA TYR A 216 -15.92 9.13 -15.95
C TYR A 216 -14.38 9.10 -16.04
N GLY A 217 -13.69 9.77 -15.12
CA GLY A 217 -12.22 9.78 -15.05
C GLY A 217 -11.64 8.74 -14.10
N TRP A 218 -12.45 7.80 -13.60
CA TRP A 218 -11.99 6.75 -12.70
C TRP A 218 -10.98 5.83 -13.41
N PRO A 219 -9.84 5.50 -12.79
CA PRO A 219 -8.77 4.73 -13.44
C PRO A 219 -9.04 3.23 -13.37
N ALA A 220 -10.20 2.79 -13.83
CA ALA A 220 -10.59 1.39 -13.81
C ALA A 220 -9.65 0.50 -14.62
N HIS A 221 -9.05 1.06 -15.66
CA HIS A 221 -8.17 0.34 -16.60
C HIS A 221 -6.81 0.99 -16.73
N GLY A 222 -5.78 0.15 -16.87
CA GLY A 222 -4.47 0.55 -17.34
C GLY A 222 -4.35 0.53 -18.86
N ASP A 223 -3.27 1.11 -19.36
CA ASP A 223 -2.95 1.12 -20.80
C ASP A 223 -2.24 -0.19 -21.18
N VAL A 224 -3.02 -1.16 -21.66
CA VAL A 224 -2.49 -2.45 -22.11
C VAL A 224 -1.55 -2.34 -23.30
N SER A 225 -1.66 -1.28 -24.11
CA SER A 225 -0.73 -1.06 -25.21
C SER A 225 0.68 -0.72 -24.74
N ARG A 226 0.78 -0.24 -23.49
CA ARG A 226 2.03 0.02 -22.77
C ARG A 226 2.42 -1.08 -21.80
N GLY A 227 1.71 -2.21 -21.82
CA GLY A 227 1.98 -3.36 -20.98
C GLY A 227 1.43 -3.27 -19.57
N GLN A 228 0.60 -2.28 -19.25
CA GLN A 228 -0.03 -2.19 -17.93
C GLN A 228 -1.13 -3.24 -17.76
N ASP A 229 -1.44 -3.56 -16.52
CA ASP A 229 -2.61 -4.37 -16.20
C ASP A 229 -3.89 -3.70 -16.71
N TYR A 230 -4.81 -4.51 -17.21
CA TYR A 230 -6.09 -3.98 -17.65
C TYR A 230 -6.90 -3.47 -16.48
N PHE A 231 -6.98 -4.22 -15.41
CA PHE A 231 -7.68 -3.80 -14.21
C PHE A 231 -6.74 -3.03 -13.29
N LEU A 232 -7.13 -1.82 -12.90
CA LEU A 232 -6.41 -1.01 -11.92
C LEU A 232 -7.29 -0.73 -10.69
N ALA A 233 -8.04 0.38 -10.71
CA ALA A 233 -8.90 0.73 -9.60
C ALA A 233 -10.21 -0.08 -9.61
N PRO A 234 -10.76 -0.41 -8.44
CA PRO A 234 -12.00 -1.18 -8.34
C PRO A 234 -13.18 -0.47 -9.01
N TYR A 235 -13.93 -1.18 -9.84
CA TYR A 235 -15.14 -0.66 -10.46
C TYR A 235 -16.23 -1.75 -10.56
N TYR A 236 -17.46 -1.34 -10.54
CA TYR A 236 -18.61 -2.18 -10.81
C TYR A 236 -18.92 -2.13 -12.32
N ASP A 237 -18.96 -3.28 -12.94
CA ASP A 237 -19.31 -3.50 -14.34
C ASP A 237 -20.75 -3.99 -14.39
N ARG A 238 -21.65 -3.09 -14.78
CA ARG A 238 -23.09 -3.35 -14.70
C ARG A 238 -23.57 -4.28 -15.80
N ASP A 239 -23.02 -4.16 -16.98
CA ASP A 239 -23.41 -4.96 -18.16
C ASP A 239 -22.49 -6.17 -18.40
N GLU A 240 -21.51 -6.37 -17.52
CA GLU A 240 -20.58 -7.50 -17.53
C GLU A 240 -19.78 -7.64 -18.84
N ASP A 241 -19.52 -6.50 -19.50
CA ASP A 241 -18.77 -6.50 -20.77
C ASP A 241 -17.24 -6.44 -20.57
N GLY A 242 -16.78 -6.28 -19.32
CA GLY A 242 -15.38 -6.21 -18.94
C GLY A 242 -14.74 -4.84 -19.13
N ASN A 243 -15.49 -3.85 -19.61
CA ASN A 243 -14.98 -2.50 -19.83
C ASN A 243 -15.69 -1.51 -18.91
N TYR A 244 -14.95 -0.51 -18.43
CA TYR A 244 -15.53 0.55 -17.63
C TYR A 244 -16.15 1.62 -18.53
N ASN A 245 -17.46 1.71 -18.54
CA ASN A 245 -18.24 2.70 -19.27
C ASN A 245 -19.40 3.25 -18.44
N PRO A 246 -19.28 4.42 -17.82
CA PRO A 246 -20.36 5.01 -17.05
C PRO A 246 -21.66 5.29 -17.83
N ASP A 247 -21.59 5.36 -19.17
CA ASP A 247 -22.82 5.47 -20.00
C ASP A 247 -23.66 4.18 -19.93
N ASN A 248 -23.06 3.05 -19.57
CA ASN A 248 -23.74 1.77 -19.33
C ASN A 248 -24.10 1.58 -17.84
N GLY A 249 -23.71 2.52 -16.99
CA GLY A 249 -24.01 2.52 -15.55
C GLY A 249 -22.88 1.99 -14.68
N ASP A 250 -21.69 1.80 -15.24
CA ASP A 250 -20.52 1.42 -14.46
C ASP A 250 -20.05 2.55 -13.56
N HIS A 251 -19.54 2.18 -12.43
CA HIS A 251 -19.12 3.16 -11.43
C HIS A 251 -18.02 2.61 -10.51
N PRO A 252 -17.28 3.47 -9.78
CA PRO A 252 -16.36 3.02 -8.74
C PRO A 252 -17.06 2.09 -7.74
N TRP A 253 -16.43 0.99 -7.36
CA TRP A 253 -17.11 -0.07 -6.64
C TRP A 253 -16.98 0.02 -5.13
N TYR A 254 -18.14 0.18 -4.48
CA TYR A 254 -18.33 -0.01 -3.05
C TYR A 254 -19.26 -1.20 -2.84
N ASP A 255 -18.83 -2.19 -2.10
CA ASP A 255 -19.48 -3.50 -1.98
C ASP A 255 -20.89 -3.42 -1.39
N ASP A 256 -21.13 -2.49 -0.49
CA ASP A 256 -22.36 -2.34 0.26
C ASP A 256 -23.43 -1.43 -0.38
N ILE A 257 -23.14 -0.82 -1.54
CA ILE A 257 -24.09 0.11 -2.19
C ILE A 257 -25.33 -0.60 -2.72
N LEU A 258 -25.18 -1.81 -3.22
CA LEU A 258 -26.26 -2.45 -3.98
C LEU A 258 -27.24 -3.22 -3.11
N GLY A 259 -27.01 -3.35 -1.79
CA GLY A 259 -27.89 -4.07 -0.87
C GLY A 259 -28.16 -5.52 -1.28
N ARG A 260 -27.26 -6.10 -2.05
CA ARG A 260 -27.33 -7.46 -2.54
C ARG A 260 -26.44 -8.35 -1.68
N ASP A 261 -27.07 -9.25 -0.94
CA ASP A 261 -26.38 -10.35 -0.25
C ASP A 261 -25.72 -11.35 -1.23
N ASP A 262 -25.98 -11.18 -2.52
CA ASP A 262 -25.55 -12.01 -3.63
C ASP A 262 -24.58 -11.29 -4.59
N VAL A 263 -23.91 -10.24 -4.15
CA VAL A 263 -22.80 -9.69 -4.91
C VAL A 263 -21.80 -10.82 -5.06
N LEU A 264 -21.91 -11.48 -6.20
CA LEU A 264 -20.93 -12.43 -6.66
C LEU A 264 -19.58 -11.72 -6.50
N CYS A 265 -18.76 -12.26 -5.61
CA CYS A 265 -17.36 -11.95 -5.61
C CYS A 265 -16.93 -12.07 -7.06
N GLN A 266 -16.81 -10.93 -7.75
CA GLN A 266 -16.31 -10.97 -9.10
C GLN A 266 -14.89 -11.45 -8.94
N VAL A 267 -14.63 -12.62 -9.48
CA VAL A 267 -13.47 -13.48 -9.22
C VAL A 267 -12.13 -12.76 -9.39
N ASP A 268 -12.13 -11.62 -10.04
CA ASP A 268 -11.00 -10.81 -10.42
C ASP A 268 -10.94 -9.44 -9.74
N ARG A 269 -11.95 -9.06 -8.93
CA ARG A 269 -12.03 -7.75 -8.27
C ARG A 269 -12.12 -7.90 -6.79
N ARG A 270 -11.00 -7.99 -6.22
CA ARG A 270 -10.72 -8.42 -4.89
C ARG A 270 -10.78 -7.33 -3.87
N VAL A 271 -10.48 -6.13 -4.33
CA VAL A 271 -10.42 -4.96 -3.47
C VAL A 271 -11.56 -4.05 -3.89
N THR A 272 -12.47 -3.81 -2.98
CA THR A 272 -13.53 -2.81 -3.09
C THR A 272 -13.01 -1.48 -2.57
N LEU A 273 -13.76 -0.41 -2.78
CA LEU A 273 -13.52 0.87 -2.12
C LEU A 273 -14.15 0.85 -0.72
N TYR A 274 -13.49 1.52 0.20
CA TYR A 274 -13.90 1.59 1.61
C TYR A 274 -14.16 3.04 2.03
N GLY A 275 -14.89 3.20 3.13
CA GLY A 275 -15.12 4.50 3.74
C GLY A 275 -16.22 5.33 3.07
N ASP A 276 -16.46 6.50 3.62
CA ASP A 276 -17.40 7.49 3.08
C ASP A 276 -16.72 8.38 2.02
N GLU A 277 -15.43 8.65 2.18
CA GLU A 277 -14.56 9.26 1.18
C GLU A 277 -13.32 8.40 0.99
N THR A 278 -12.98 8.10 -0.27
CA THR A 278 -11.84 7.29 -0.66
C THR A 278 -10.96 8.06 -1.62
N HIS A 279 -9.66 7.95 -1.40
CA HIS A 279 -8.61 8.43 -2.29
C HIS A 279 -7.82 7.22 -2.77
N TRP A 280 -7.81 6.98 -4.06
CA TRP A 280 -7.09 5.87 -4.69
C TRP A 280 -5.92 6.41 -5.51
N TRP A 281 -4.77 5.71 -5.47
CA TRP A 281 -3.61 6.00 -6.31
C TRP A 281 -2.76 4.75 -6.53
N VAL A 282 -1.84 4.82 -7.48
CA VAL A 282 -0.91 3.74 -7.80
C VAL A 282 0.51 4.29 -7.88
N PHE A 283 1.44 3.57 -7.28
CA PHE A 283 2.86 3.89 -7.29
C PHE A 283 3.71 2.63 -7.31
N ASN A 284 5.02 2.77 -7.48
CA ASN A 284 5.94 1.66 -7.63
C ASN A 284 7.34 2.01 -7.11
N ASP A 285 8.19 1.00 -6.95
CA ASP A 285 9.58 1.17 -6.51
C ASP A 285 10.60 1.08 -7.65
N LYS A 286 10.18 1.11 -8.93
CA LYS A 286 11.08 0.89 -10.08
C LYS A 286 11.23 2.11 -11.00
N GLY A 287 10.63 3.23 -10.68
CA GLY A 287 10.67 4.42 -11.53
C GLY A 287 12.06 5.04 -11.70
N ASN A 288 12.97 4.86 -10.73
CA ASN A 288 14.34 5.36 -10.82
C ASN A 288 15.25 4.66 -9.79
N ILE A 289 16.48 5.14 -9.63
CA ILE A 289 17.43 4.66 -8.63
C ILE A 289 16.95 5.07 -7.24
N HIS A 290 16.95 4.10 -6.31
CA HIS A 290 16.62 4.34 -4.90
C HIS A 290 17.68 5.26 -4.26
N THR A 291 17.24 6.35 -3.69
CA THR A 291 18.11 7.35 -3.07
C THR A 291 17.92 7.46 -1.55
N GLU A 292 16.84 6.91 -1.01
CA GLU A 292 16.65 6.82 0.44
C GLU A 292 17.39 5.61 1.01
N THR A 293 17.12 4.41 0.50
CA THR A 293 17.74 3.18 0.98
C THR A 293 19.04 2.83 0.28
N THR A 294 19.25 3.30 -0.96
CA THR A 294 20.30 2.81 -1.88
C THR A 294 20.21 1.32 -2.20
N GLY A 295 19.09 0.68 -1.89
CA GLY A 295 18.81 -0.71 -2.20
C GLY A 295 18.46 -0.90 -3.67
N ASP A 296 18.53 -2.14 -4.14
CA ASP A 296 18.02 -2.50 -5.46
C ASP A 296 16.50 -2.53 -5.46
N PRO A 297 15.83 -2.13 -6.55
CA PRO A 297 14.38 -2.18 -6.63
C PRO A 297 13.85 -3.61 -6.62
N ILE A 298 12.66 -3.76 -6.06
CA ILE A 298 11.90 -5.01 -6.02
C ILE A 298 11.19 -5.23 -7.36
N GLY A 299 10.57 -4.20 -7.90
CA GLY A 299 9.60 -4.26 -8.99
C GLY A 299 8.18 -4.41 -8.46
N MET A 300 7.90 -3.77 -7.33
CA MET A 300 6.59 -3.79 -6.69
C MET A 300 5.70 -2.68 -7.23
N GLU A 301 4.50 -3.04 -7.67
CA GLU A 301 3.39 -2.12 -7.90
C GLU A 301 2.54 -2.05 -6.64
N ILE A 302 2.23 -0.86 -6.19
CA ILE A 302 1.41 -0.61 -5.02
C ILE A 302 0.17 0.15 -5.44
N ARG A 303 -1.00 -0.46 -5.28
CA ARG A 303 -2.30 0.18 -5.43
C ARG A 303 -2.80 0.51 -4.04
N ALA A 304 -2.97 1.77 -3.79
CA ALA A 304 -3.26 2.26 -2.45
C ALA A 304 -4.61 2.95 -2.39
N GLN A 305 -5.25 2.81 -1.24
CA GLN A 305 -6.43 3.56 -0.84
C GLN A 305 -6.19 4.19 0.52
N ALA A 306 -6.52 5.46 0.64
CA ALA A 306 -6.70 6.12 1.92
C ALA A 306 -8.16 6.50 2.06
N PHE A 307 -8.77 6.19 3.19
CA PHE A 307 -10.20 6.42 3.37
C PHE A 307 -10.54 6.81 4.81
N SER A 308 -11.70 7.40 4.96
CA SER A 308 -12.19 7.85 6.25
C SER A 308 -13.71 7.75 6.32
N PHE A 309 -14.22 7.76 7.56
CA PHE A 309 -15.64 7.76 7.87
C PHE A 309 -15.98 9.02 8.65
N ALA A 310 -17.13 9.62 8.38
CA ALA A 310 -17.67 10.72 9.17
C ALA A 310 -18.74 10.16 10.11
N THR A 311 -18.36 9.89 11.35
CA THR A 311 -19.20 9.28 12.36
C THR A 311 -19.37 10.19 13.60
N ASN A 312 -20.17 9.75 14.57
CA ASN A 312 -20.33 10.46 15.85
C ASN A 312 -19.58 9.74 17.00
N ASP A 313 -18.66 8.86 16.68
CA ASP A 313 -17.86 8.08 17.63
C ASP A 313 -16.36 8.26 17.32
N GLU A 314 -15.52 7.45 17.95
CA GLU A 314 -14.06 7.52 17.86
C GLU A 314 -13.53 7.26 16.43
N VAL A 315 -14.29 6.59 15.58
CA VAL A 315 -13.93 6.36 14.18
C VAL A 315 -13.79 7.69 13.41
N ASN A 316 -14.47 8.75 13.86
CA ASN A 316 -14.32 10.10 13.29
C ASN A 316 -12.91 10.71 13.51
N LEU A 317 -12.07 10.10 14.34
CA LEU A 317 -10.70 10.51 14.62
C LEU A 317 -9.66 9.55 14.00
N MET A 318 -10.08 8.71 13.07
CA MET A 318 -9.23 7.69 12.44
C MET A 318 -9.10 7.94 10.93
N THR A 319 -7.96 7.52 10.39
CA THR A 319 -7.74 7.38 8.96
C THR A 319 -7.30 5.95 8.67
N PHE A 320 -7.70 5.44 7.53
CA PHE A 320 -7.48 4.05 7.15
C PHE A 320 -6.72 3.98 5.84
N TYR A 321 -5.87 2.97 5.69
CA TYR A 321 -5.04 2.76 4.52
C TYR A 321 -5.09 1.30 4.11
N ASN A 322 -5.30 1.06 2.83
CA ASN A 322 -5.24 -0.27 2.24
C ASN A 322 -4.21 -0.27 1.12
N TYR A 323 -3.32 -1.26 1.13
CA TYR A 323 -2.28 -1.42 0.12
C TYR A 323 -2.41 -2.79 -0.54
N GLU A 324 -2.66 -2.81 -1.83
CA GLU A 324 -2.52 -4.00 -2.66
C GLU A 324 -1.09 -4.02 -3.21
N LEU A 325 -0.30 -5.01 -2.80
CA LEU A 325 1.12 -5.14 -3.15
C LEU A 325 1.26 -6.22 -4.23
N ILE A 326 1.73 -5.82 -5.41
CA ILE A 326 1.82 -6.71 -6.57
C ILE A 326 3.27 -6.79 -7.03
N ASN A 327 3.89 -7.96 -6.89
CA ASN A 327 5.23 -8.19 -7.43
C ASN A 327 5.16 -8.34 -8.96
N ARG A 328 5.56 -7.31 -9.68
CA ARG A 328 5.68 -7.29 -11.13
C ARG A 328 7.07 -7.74 -11.61
N GLY A 329 7.99 -7.96 -10.67
CA GLY A 329 9.33 -8.45 -10.97
C GLY A 329 9.34 -9.91 -11.42
N THR A 330 10.46 -10.35 -12.01
CA THR A 330 10.65 -11.73 -12.49
C THR A 330 11.23 -12.66 -11.43
N GLN A 331 11.57 -12.13 -10.26
CA GLN A 331 12.26 -12.87 -9.22
C GLN A 331 11.36 -13.13 -8.02
N THR A 332 11.43 -14.35 -7.50
CA THR A 332 10.89 -14.68 -6.20
C THR A 332 11.69 -13.94 -5.12
N LEU A 333 10.99 -13.36 -4.17
CA LEU A 333 11.59 -12.76 -2.98
C LEU A 333 11.52 -13.76 -1.83
N TYR A 334 12.60 -13.80 -1.06
CA TYR A 334 12.72 -14.59 0.16
C TYR A 334 12.86 -13.66 1.35
N ASP A 335 12.43 -14.13 2.53
CA ASP A 335 12.46 -13.35 3.77
C ASP A 335 11.90 -11.94 3.56
N THR A 336 10.71 -11.87 2.97
CA THR A 336 10.08 -10.61 2.60
C THR A 336 9.29 -10.03 3.76
N TYR A 337 9.50 -8.75 4.02
CA TYR A 337 8.83 -8.02 5.07
C TYR A 337 8.15 -6.78 4.52
N PHE A 338 6.96 -6.54 5.00
CA PHE A 338 6.21 -5.30 4.81
C PHE A 338 5.98 -4.66 6.16
N SER A 339 6.15 -3.35 6.25
CA SER A 339 6.00 -2.62 7.51
C SER A 339 5.43 -1.24 7.25
N GLN A 340 4.54 -0.82 8.12
CA GLN A 340 4.13 0.58 8.21
C GLN A 340 5.11 1.32 9.13
N TYR A 341 5.91 2.21 8.56
CA TYR A 341 6.72 3.14 9.33
C TYR A 341 5.86 4.31 9.81
N LEU A 342 5.92 4.60 11.08
CA LEU A 342 5.35 5.80 11.68
C LEU A 342 6.34 6.41 12.67
N ASP A 343 6.48 7.72 12.57
CA ASP A 343 7.21 8.56 13.52
C ASP A 343 6.16 9.40 14.24
N CYS A 344 5.71 8.88 15.37
CA CYS A 344 4.65 9.50 16.15
C CYS A 344 5.24 10.53 17.09
N ASP A 345 4.78 11.77 16.96
CA ASP A 345 5.12 12.90 17.82
C ASP A 345 3.81 13.51 18.33
N ILE A 346 3.41 13.19 19.55
CA ILE A 346 2.17 13.72 20.15
C ILE A 346 2.46 15.11 20.70
N GLY A 347 2.10 16.14 19.91
CA GLY A 347 2.40 17.51 20.29
C GLY A 347 3.90 17.73 20.48
N ASN A 348 4.36 17.77 21.73
CA ASN A 348 5.78 17.86 22.06
C ASN A 348 6.41 16.47 22.24
N TYR A 349 7.14 16.02 21.25
CA TYR A 349 7.74 14.70 21.14
C TYR A 349 8.73 14.32 22.25
N SER A 350 9.17 15.27 23.09
CA SER A 350 10.33 15.07 23.96
C SER A 350 10.06 14.15 25.17
N ASP A 351 8.81 13.95 25.54
CA ASP A 351 8.36 13.13 26.65
C ASP A 351 7.40 12.00 26.24
N ASP A 352 7.33 11.71 24.95
CA ASP A 352 6.55 10.61 24.40
C ASP A 352 7.21 9.24 24.63
N TYR A 353 6.38 8.24 24.83
CA TYR A 353 6.75 6.84 24.96
C TYR A 353 6.02 5.99 23.93
N VAL A 354 6.70 4.97 23.43
CA VAL A 354 6.14 4.00 22.49
C VAL A 354 5.92 2.65 23.15
N GLY A 355 4.89 1.94 22.69
CA GLY A 355 4.61 0.58 23.11
C GLY A 355 4.02 -0.23 21.96
N CYS A 356 3.86 -1.53 22.19
CA CYS A 356 3.17 -2.40 21.26
C CYS A 356 2.37 -3.47 22.01
N ASP A 357 1.29 -3.92 21.37
CA ASP A 357 0.54 -5.12 21.75
C ASP A 357 0.56 -6.07 20.56
N VAL A 358 1.50 -7.01 20.58
CA VAL A 358 1.73 -7.95 19.48
C VAL A 358 0.48 -8.79 19.21
N SER A 359 -0.25 -9.18 20.25
CA SER A 359 -1.45 -10.01 20.11
C SER A 359 -2.59 -9.32 19.38
N ARG A 360 -2.52 -8.01 19.22
CA ARG A 360 -3.49 -7.19 18.52
C ARG A 360 -2.94 -6.54 17.25
N GLY A 361 -1.67 -6.76 16.91
CA GLY A 361 -1.04 -6.05 15.80
C GLY A 361 -0.90 -4.54 16.02
N LEU A 362 -0.95 -4.06 17.27
CA LEU A 362 -1.06 -2.66 17.63
C LEU A 362 0.27 -2.07 18.07
N GLY A 363 0.74 -1.03 17.37
CA GLY A 363 1.75 -0.10 17.85
C GLY A 363 1.09 1.17 18.40
N TYR A 364 1.61 1.75 19.48
CA TYR A 364 1.01 2.96 20.05
C TYR A 364 2.06 3.89 20.68
N THR A 365 1.70 5.17 20.75
CA THR A 365 2.50 6.23 21.39
C THR A 365 1.61 6.98 22.35
N TYR A 366 2.17 7.39 23.48
CA TYR A 366 1.48 8.15 24.52
C TYR A 366 2.44 9.08 25.24
N ASN A 367 1.93 10.21 25.73
CA ASN A 367 2.70 11.17 26.51
C ASN A 367 3.11 10.59 27.87
N GLY A 368 4.30 10.93 28.35
CA GLY A 368 4.91 10.34 29.56
C GLY A 368 4.27 10.77 30.87
N ASP A 369 3.54 11.88 30.88
CA ASP A 369 2.82 12.35 32.06
C ASP A 369 1.41 12.91 31.68
N LEU A 370 0.77 13.62 32.57
CA LEU A 370 -0.61 14.12 32.37
C LEU A 370 -0.69 15.45 31.63
N VAL A 371 0.44 16.03 31.25
CA VAL A 371 0.49 17.34 30.61
C VAL A 371 1.54 17.36 29.50
N ASP A 372 1.09 17.47 28.28
CA ASP A 372 1.96 17.70 27.13
C ASP A 372 2.22 19.21 26.99
N GLN A 373 3.38 19.66 27.40
CA GLN A 373 3.74 21.08 27.40
C GLN A 373 4.26 21.51 26.03
N SER A 374 3.81 22.68 25.57
CA SER A 374 4.44 23.30 24.41
C SER A 374 5.88 23.71 24.71
N ASP A 375 6.84 23.32 23.88
CA ASP A 375 8.25 23.69 23.99
C ASP A 375 8.90 23.90 22.62
N GLY A 376 9.89 24.77 22.57
CA GLY A 376 10.76 24.97 21.41
C GLY A 376 10.06 25.38 20.11
N GLY A 377 8.80 25.80 20.16
CA GLY A 377 7.97 26.15 19.01
C GLY A 377 7.05 25.02 18.56
N THR A 378 7.04 23.88 19.25
CA THR A 378 6.07 22.80 19.08
C THR A 378 4.91 23.01 20.04
N ASN A 379 3.69 22.87 19.53
CA ASN A 379 2.49 22.97 20.35
C ASN A 379 2.21 21.61 21.00
N GLY A 380 2.10 21.58 22.33
CA GLY A 380 1.63 20.43 23.07
C GLY A 380 0.12 20.41 23.22
N TYR A 381 -0.46 19.23 23.45
CA TYR A 381 -1.89 19.02 23.68
C TYR A 381 -2.40 19.57 25.03
N GLY A 382 -1.48 19.91 25.95
CA GLY A 382 -1.86 20.41 27.27
C GLY A 382 -2.26 19.30 28.24
N GLU A 383 -3.24 19.58 29.10
CA GLU A 383 -3.71 18.62 30.11
C GLU A 383 -4.46 17.43 29.48
N ASN A 384 -4.14 16.22 29.95
CA ASN A 384 -4.71 14.96 29.46
C ASN A 384 -4.51 14.74 27.95
N PRO A 385 -3.24 14.70 27.47
CA PRO A 385 -2.95 14.48 26.07
C PRO A 385 -3.52 13.14 25.56
N PRO A 386 -3.82 13.03 24.26
CA PRO A 386 -4.28 11.78 23.66
C PRO A 386 -3.15 10.74 23.61
N ALA A 387 -3.51 9.51 23.27
CA ALA A 387 -2.60 8.51 22.72
C ALA A 387 -2.95 8.28 21.24
N ILE A 388 -1.97 7.88 20.46
CA ILE A 388 -2.16 7.47 19.06
C ILE A 388 -1.79 6.01 18.89
N GLY A 389 -2.58 5.25 18.11
CA GLY A 389 -2.29 3.86 17.78
C GLY A 389 -2.28 3.66 16.26
N CYS A 390 -1.43 2.74 15.83
CA CYS A 390 -1.46 2.15 14.50
C CYS A 390 -1.77 0.67 14.66
N ASP A 391 -2.89 0.26 14.08
CA ASP A 391 -3.39 -1.10 14.17
C ASP A 391 -3.34 -1.76 12.79
N PHE A 392 -2.78 -2.97 12.73
CA PHE A 392 -2.76 -3.82 11.55
C PHE A 392 -4.00 -4.72 11.59
N PHE A 393 -4.99 -4.42 10.76
CA PHE A 393 -6.18 -5.27 10.65
C PHE A 393 -5.93 -6.54 9.87
N GLU A 394 -5.07 -6.45 8.87
CA GLU A 394 -4.76 -7.56 7.97
C GLU A 394 -3.34 -7.36 7.40
N GLY A 395 -2.51 -8.36 7.51
CA GLY A 395 -1.17 -8.40 6.92
C GLY A 395 -1.13 -9.36 5.73
N PRO A 396 0.00 -9.43 5.01
CA PRO A 396 0.20 -10.47 4.01
C PRO A 396 0.22 -11.84 4.69
N TYR A 397 -0.56 -12.77 4.14
CA TYR A 397 -0.60 -14.14 4.64
C TYR A 397 0.69 -14.87 4.28
N GLN A 398 1.24 -15.57 5.25
CA GLN A 398 2.35 -16.49 5.05
C GLN A 398 1.81 -17.92 5.06
N ASP A 399 2.09 -18.60 3.99
CA ASP A 399 1.73 -19.98 3.79
C ASP A 399 2.87 -20.90 4.25
N ALA A 400 2.56 -21.83 5.15
CA ALA A 400 3.55 -22.72 5.75
C ALA A 400 3.94 -23.91 4.85
N ASP A 401 3.18 -24.23 3.82
CA ASP A 401 3.42 -25.40 2.97
C ASP A 401 4.44 -25.14 1.84
N GLY A 402 4.77 -23.88 1.57
CA GLY A 402 5.70 -23.48 0.52
C GLY A 402 5.18 -23.74 -0.89
N LEU A 403 3.88 -23.93 -1.05
CA LEU A 403 3.21 -24.07 -2.34
C LEU A 403 2.33 -22.85 -2.58
N ASP A 404 2.37 -22.31 -3.79
CA ASP A 404 1.45 -21.25 -4.18
C ASP A 404 0.05 -21.81 -4.41
N ASN A 405 -0.93 -21.24 -3.73
CA ASN A 405 -2.32 -21.60 -3.97
C ASN A 405 -2.76 -21.23 -5.37
N PRO A 406 -3.34 -22.17 -6.11
CA PRO A 406 -3.81 -21.88 -7.44
C PRO A 406 -4.97 -20.88 -7.37
N GLY A 407 -4.79 -19.74 -8.04
CA GLY A 407 -5.88 -18.85 -8.39
C GLY A 407 -6.87 -19.51 -9.35
N PRO A 408 -7.97 -18.81 -9.70
CA PRO A 408 -8.80 -19.23 -10.81
C PRO A 408 -7.92 -19.42 -12.03
N TYR A 409 -8.05 -20.55 -12.68
CA TYR A 409 -7.25 -20.85 -13.86
C TYR A 409 -8.13 -21.37 -15.00
N LEU A 410 -7.71 -21.11 -16.22
CA LEU A 410 -8.34 -21.68 -17.38
C LEU A 410 -7.81 -23.11 -17.57
N ASP A 411 -8.67 -24.09 -17.45
CA ASP A 411 -8.32 -25.47 -17.78
C ASP A 411 -8.01 -25.57 -19.27
N SER A 412 -6.78 -25.92 -19.60
CA SER A 412 -6.29 -25.97 -20.99
C SER A 412 -6.93 -27.11 -21.82
N ILE A 413 -7.64 -28.02 -21.17
CA ILE A 413 -8.30 -29.17 -21.83
C ILE A 413 -9.77 -28.85 -22.11
N THR A 414 -10.47 -28.34 -21.10
CA THR A 414 -11.91 -28.04 -21.21
C THR A 414 -12.16 -26.62 -21.74
N ASN A 415 -11.17 -25.74 -21.66
CA ASN A 415 -11.27 -24.31 -21.92
C ASN A 415 -12.35 -23.63 -21.07
N GLU A 416 -12.56 -24.17 -19.87
CA GLU A 416 -13.47 -23.63 -18.87
C GLU A 416 -12.67 -23.02 -17.73
N MET A 417 -13.24 -21.99 -17.12
CA MET A 417 -12.72 -21.37 -15.92
C MET A 417 -12.91 -22.31 -14.72
N VAL A 418 -11.83 -22.69 -14.09
CA VAL A 418 -11.86 -23.43 -12.84
C VAL A 418 -11.62 -22.47 -11.69
N ILE A 419 -12.60 -22.36 -10.82
CA ILE A 419 -12.47 -21.65 -9.54
C ILE A 419 -12.30 -22.74 -8.50
N PRO A 420 -11.13 -22.83 -7.81
CA PRO A 420 -10.94 -23.81 -6.75
C PRO A 420 -11.98 -23.62 -5.65
N GLU A 421 -12.58 -24.73 -5.19
CA GLU A 421 -13.52 -24.71 -4.08
C GLU A 421 -12.79 -24.75 -2.74
N ILE A 422 -13.49 -24.39 -1.65
CA ILE A 422 -12.98 -24.50 -0.28
C ILE A 422 -12.51 -25.93 0.02
N SER A 423 -13.14 -26.94 -0.57
CA SER A 423 -12.71 -28.34 -0.46
C SER A 423 -11.33 -28.60 -1.05
N ASP A 424 -10.97 -27.89 -2.10
CA ASP A 424 -9.65 -27.98 -2.72
C ASP A 424 -8.58 -27.30 -1.87
N ALA A 425 -8.94 -26.22 -1.21
CA ALA A 425 -8.11 -25.56 -0.22
C ALA A 425 -7.82 -26.47 0.99
N ILE A 426 -8.80 -27.17 1.51
CA ILE A 426 -8.64 -28.16 2.60
C ILE A 426 -7.72 -29.30 2.17
N ASN A 427 -7.78 -29.72 0.91
CA ASN A 427 -6.91 -30.76 0.35
C ASN A 427 -5.47 -30.26 0.10
N ASN A 428 -5.27 -28.96 0.06
CA ASN A 428 -3.97 -28.26 -0.05
C ASN A 428 -3.55 -27.68 1.30
N ASN A 429 -3.56 -28.49 2.36
CA ASN A 429 -3.16 -28.11 3.72
C ASN A 429 -4.01 -27.03 4.38
N GLY A 430 -5.26 -26.87 3.95
CA GLY A 430 -6.20 -25.98 4.62
C GLY A 430 -6.23 -24.55 4.09
N ILE A 431 -5.44 -24.22 3.10
CA ILE A 431 -5.42 -22.88 2.53
C ILE A 431 -6.73 -22.57 1.85
N VAL A 432 -7.48 -21.66 2.42
CA VAL A 432 -8.75 -21.21 1.86
C VAL A 432 -8.47 -20.19 0.76
N TYR A 433 -8.58 -20.66 -0.45
CA TYR A 433 -8.58 -19.77 -1.59
C TYR A 433 -9.92 -19.02 -1.67
N ASN A 434 -9.90 -17.73 -1.55
CA ASN A 434 -11.10 -16.89 -1.60
C ASN A 434 -11.42 -16.34 -3.00
N GLY A 435 -10.85 -16.93 -4.03
CA GLY A 435 -11.03 -16.48 -5.41
C GLY A 435 -10.25 -15.24 -5.79
N ILE A 436 -9.46 -14.70 -4.90
CA ILE A 436 -8.80 -13.42 -5.08
C ILE A 436 -7.28 -13.46 -5.00
N GLY A 437 -6.66 -14.64 -5.06
CA GLY A 437 -5.21 -14.81 -5.05
C GLY A 437 -4.51 -14.33 -3.78
N THR A 438 -5.27 -14.01 -2.77
CA THR A 438 -4.80 -13.99 -1.40
C THR A 438 -5.27 -15.29 -0.80
N GLY A 439 -4.42 -16.29 -0.77
CA GLY A 439 -4.68 -17.49 0.02
C GLY A 439 -4.89 -17.06 1.46
N TYR A 440 -5.91 -17.58 2.11
CA TYR A 440 -5.91 -17.59 3.56
C TYR A 440 -4.95 -18.69 3.99
N SER A 441 -4.08 -18.39 4.92
CA SER A 441 -3.32 -19.41 5.61
C SER A 441 -4.26 -20.44 6.23
N ASP A 442 -3.91 -21.69 6.14
CA ASP A 442 -4.61 -22.79 6.79
C ASP A 442 -4.51 -22.75 8.31
N ASP A 443 -3.52 -22.02 8.79
CA ASP A 443 -3.38 -21.70 10.21
C ASP A 443 -3.52 -20.19 10.38
N LEU A 444 -4.59 -19.77 11.05
CA LEU A 444 -4.82 -18.35 11.39
C LEU A 444 -3.69 -17.76 12.26
N ILE A 445 -2.75 -18.60 12.70
CA ILE A 445 -1.59 -18.23 13.50
C ILE A 445 -0.40 -17.82 12.60
N ASP A 446 -0.41 -18.17 11.32
CA ASP A 446 0.68 -17.83 10.39
C ASP A 446 0.67 -16.38 9.91
N ASN A 447 -0.23 -15.56 10.45
CA ASN A 447 -0.33 -14.13 10.22
C ASN A 447 0.49 -13.28 11.22
N GLU A 448 1.40 -13.87 11.97
CA GLU A 448 2.27 -13.13 12.91
C GLU A 448 3.54 -12.60 12.27
#